data_974ec66f1637d0b14940b065219d833c
#
_entry.id   974ec66f1637d0b14940b065219d833c
#
_cell.length_a   1.000
_cell.length_b   1.000
_cell.length_c   1.000
_cell.angle_alpha   90.00
_cell.angle_beta   90.00
_cell.angle_gamma   90.00
#
_symmetry.space_group_name_H-M   'P 1'
#
loop_
_entity.id
_entity.type
_entity.pdbx_description
1 polymer ?
#
loop_
_entity_poly.entity_id
_entity_poly.type
_entity_poly.pdbx_seq_one_letter_code
_entity_poly.pdbx_strand_id
1 'polypeptide(L)'
;LSPEEQRRLNKEREAEERRRTRRREALEEELAGIEEEIAGLSERISRPENAADYKLLSELSEQLTEAKARSEELMEEWLALD
;
A
#
# COMPACT_ATOMS: atom_id res chain seq x y z
N LEU A 1 7.43 39.11 -8.29
CA LEU A 1 7.35 38.15 -9.39
C LEU A 1 6.56 38.73 -10.56
N SER A 2 7.04 38.49 -11.80
CA SER A 2 6.31 38.87 -12.99
C SER A 2 5.05 37.98 -13.16
N PRO A 3 4.04 38.45 -13.91
CA PRO A 3 2.86 37.62 -14.20
C PRO A 3 3.22 36.29 -14.88
N GLU A 4 4.24 36.26 -15.73
CA GLU A 4 4.71 35.04 -16.40
C GLU A 4 5.35 34.07 -15.43
N GLU A 5 6.17 34.55 -14.52
CA GLU A 5 6.80 33.75 -13.46
C GLU A 5 5.73 33.19 -12.51
N GLN A 6 4.74 33.99 -12.17
CA GLN A 6 3.64 33.56 -11.32
C GLN A 6 2.83 32.43 -11.96
N ARG A 7 2.52 32.53 -13.25
CA ARG A 7 1.82 31.49 -13.98
C ARG A 7 2.62 30.19 -14.06
N ARG A 8 3.93 30.30 -14.28
CA ARG A 8 4.82 29.15 -14.32
C ARG A 8 4.84 28.43 -12.97
N LEU A 9 4.98 29.18 -11.88
CA LEU A 9 4.96 28.63 -10.52
C LEU A 9 3.64 27.96 -10.20
N ASN A 10 2.53 28.58 -10.60
CA ASN A 10 1.20 28.00 -10.38
C ASN A 10 1.03 26.68 -11.12
N LYS A 11 1.50 26.61 -12.37
CA LYS A 11 1.46 25.37 -13.15
C LYS A 11 2.30 24.27 -12.52
N GLU A 12 3.48 24.60 -12.02
CA GLU A 12 4.37 23.65 -11.34
C GLU A 12 3.72 23.10 -10.07
N ARG A 13 3.09 23.97 -9.28
CA ARG A 13 2.36 23.56 -8.06
C ARG A 13 1.19 22.63 -8.37
N GLU A 14 0.40 22.99 -9.39
CA GLU A 14 -0.72 22.18 -9.83
C GLU A 14 -0.26 20.80 -10.32
N ALA A 15 0.83 20.75 -11.07
CA ALA A 15 1.41 19.50 -11.55
C ALA A 15 1.90 18.63 -10.39
N GLU A 16 2.55 19.22 -9.39
CA GLU A 16 2.99 18.51 -8.19
C GLU A 16 1.82 17.95 -7.39
N GLU A 17 0.76 18.76 -7.21
CA GLU A 17 -0.46 18.31 -6.54
C GLU A 17 -1.10 17.13 -7.25
N ARG A 18 -1.18 17.19 -8.59
CA ARG A 18 -1.72 16.07 -9.36
C ARG A 18 -0.89 14.81 -9.21
N ARG A 19 0.45 14.93 -9.19
CA ARG A 19 1.34 13.78 -8.97
C ARG A 19 1.13 13.17 -7.59
N ARG A 20 1.05 13.99 -6.56
CA ARG A 20 0.79 13.53 -5.18
C ARG A 20 -0.55 12.84 -5.06
N THR A 21 -1.59 13.42 -5.66
CA THR A 21 -2.93 12.83 -5.65
C THR A 21 -2.94 11.46 -6.33
N ARG A 22 -2.33 11.36 -7.51
CA ARG A 22 -2.20 10.08 -8.22
C ARG A 22 -1.41 9.05 -7.43
N ARG A 23 -0.32 9.48 -6.80
CA ARG A 23 0.48 8.56 -5.97
C ARG A 23 -0.30 8.10 -4.75
N ARG A 24 -1.02 9.01 -4.10
CA ARG A 24 -1.88 8.68 -2.95
C ARG A 24 -2.95 7.66 -3.35
N GLU A 25 -3.63 7.88 -4.44
CA GLU A 25 -4.65 6.96 -4.95
C GLU A 25 -4.08 5.59 -5.28
N ALA A 26 -2.90 5.55 -5.91
CA ALA A 26 -2.22 4.30 -6.21
C ALA A 26 -1.83 3.54 -4.93
N LEU A 27 -1.33 4.24 -3.92
CA LEU A 27 -0.99 3.64 -2.62
C LEU A 27 -2.23 3.09 -1.90
N GLU A 28 -3.33 3.83 -1.93
CA GLU A 28 -4.59 3.40 -1.33
C GLU A 28 -5.12 2.13 -2.00
N GLU A 29 -5.01 2.04 -3.33
CA GLU A 29 -5.39 0.85 -4.08
C GLU A 29 -4.50 -0.34 -3.75
N GLU A 30 -3.18 -0.14 -3.70
CA GLU A 30 -2.23 -1.19 -3.30
C GLU A 30 -2.48 -1.66 -1.86
N LEU A 31 -2.74 -0.72 -0.94
CA LEU A 31 -3.05 -1.04 0.46
C LEU A 31 -4.33 -1.88 0.56
N ALA A 32 -5.36 -1.52 -0.18
CA ALA A 32 -6.60 -2.29 -0.20
C ALA A 32 -6.38 -3.72 -0.67
N GLY A 33 -5.56 -3.90 -1.73
CA GLY A 33 -5.20 -5.21 -2.25
C GLY A 33 -4.42 -6.05 -1.24
N ILE A 34 -3.48 -5.43 -0.54
CA ILE A 34 -2.68 -6.13 0.48
C ILE A 34 -3.53 -6.49 1.70
N GLU A 35 -4.47 -5.64 2.11
CA GLU A 35 -5.39 -5.96 3.20
C GLU A 35 -6.26 -7.18 2.87
N GLU A 36 -6.71 -7.29 1.62
CA GLU A 36 -7.43 -8.48 1.14
C GLU A 36 -6.54 -9.72 1.17
N GLU A 37 -5.30 -9.59 0.73
CA GLU A 37 -4.32 -10.68 0.78
C GLU A 37 -4.07 -11.15 2.21
N ILE A 38 -3.87 -10.22 3.14
CA ILE A 38 -3.67 -10.51 4.56
C ILE A 38 -4.89 -11.25 5.14
N ALA A 39 -6.10 -10.77 4.84
CA ALA A 39 -7.32 -11.40 5.30
C ALA A 39 -7.46 -12.83 4.75
N GLY A 40 -7.16 -13.04 3.47
CA GLY A 40 -7.17 -14.35 2.84
C GLY A 40 -6.16 -15.32 3.42
N LEU A 41 -4.94 -14.86 3.67
CA LEU A 41 -3.88 -15.67 4.30
C LEU A 41 -4.25 -16.05 5.73
N SER A 42 -4.76 -15.10 6.51
CA SER A 42 -5.19 -15.32 7.88
C SER A 42 -6.33 -16.35 7.94
N GLU A 43 -7.27 -16.24 7.02
CA GLU A 43 -8.41 -17.16 6.93
C GLU A 43 -7.93 -18.59 6.61
N ARG A 44 -7.02 -18.74 5.64
CA ARG A 44 -6.46 -20.05 5.27
C ARG A 44 -5.67 -20.70 6.40
N ILE A 45 -4.92 -19.89 7.16
CA ILE A 45 -4.16 -20.37 8.32
C ILE A 45 -5.10 -20.93 9.40
N SER A 46 -6.25 -20.30 9.57
CA SER A 46 -7.22 -20.67 10.61
C SER A 46 -8.18 -21.81 10.24
N ARG A 47 -8.15 -22.28 8.99
CA ARG A 47 -9.00 -23.39 8.55
C ARG A 47 -8.65 -24.69 9.26
N PRO A 48 -9.65 -25.38 9.85
CA PRO A 48 -9.40 -26.63 10.56
C PRO A 48 -8.71 -27.71 9.69
N GLU A 49 -9.06 -27.79 8.40
CA GLU A 49 -8.47 -28.75 7.46
C GLU A 49 -6.98 -28.55 7.24
N ASN A 50 -6.46 -27.36 7.56
CA ASN A 50 -5.04 -27.04 7.42
C ASN A 50 -4.23 -27.23 8.70
N ALA A 51 -4.91 -27.52 9.82
CA ALA A 51 -4.30 -27.51 11.16
C ALA A 51 -3.11 -28.47 11.33
N ALA A 52 -3.09 -29.59 10.61
CA ALA A 52 -2.02 -30.58 10.67
C ALA A 52 -1.00 -30.45 9.53
N ASP A 53 -1.21 -29.52 8.60
CA ASP A 53 -0.30 -29.29 7.46
C ASP A 53 0.74 -28.25 7.83
N TYR A 54 1.78 -28.65 8.53
CA TYR A 54 2.80 -27.73 9.06
C TYR A 54 3.60 -27.04 7.97
N LYS A 55 3.83 -27.71 6.85
CA LYS A 55 4.54 -27.11 5.72
C LYS A 55 3.72 -25.96 5.11
N LEU A 56 2.44 -26.22 4.86
CA LEU A 56 1.53 -25.20 4.34
C LEU A 56 1.40 -24.03 5.32
N LEU A 57 1.21 -24.31 6.61
CA LEU A 57 1.11 -23.25 7.62
C LEU A 57 2.37 -22.41 7.71
N SER A 58 3.54 -23.01 7.58
CA SER A 58 4.82 -22.29 7.55
C SER A 58 4.89 -21.35 6.34
N GLU A 59 4.53 -21.84 5.16
CA GLU A 59 4.52 -21.04 3.93
C GLU A 59 3.52 -19.88 4.01
N LEU A 60 2.31 -20.14 4.51
CA LEU A 60 1.28 -19.11 4.67
C LEU A 60 1.69 -18.06 5.70
N SER A 61 2.31 -18.48 6.80
CA SER A 61 2.80 -17.58 7.84
C SER A 61 3.90 -16.65 7.33
N GLU A 62 4.81 -17.19 6.51
CA GLU A 62 5.86 -16.41 5.87
C GLU A 62 5.28 -15.37 4.91
N GLN A 63 4.32 -15.77 4.07
CA GLN A 63 3.62 -14.86 3.16
C GLN A 63 2.87 -13.78 3.93
N LEU A 64 2.24 -14.13 5.05
CA LEU A 64 1.53 -13.18 5.89
C LEU A 64 2.48 -12.15 6.48
N THR A 65 3.63 -12.57 6.96
CA THR A 65 4.67 -11.67 7.50
C THR A 65 5.15 -10.69 6.44
N GLU A 66 5.41 -11.18 5.22
CA GLU A 66 5.83 -10.35 4.09
C GLU A 66 4.74 -9.35 3.69
N ALA A 67 3.49 -9.78 3.63
CA ALA A 67 2.37 -8.91 3.29
C ALA A 67 2.17 -7.80 4.32
N LYS A 68 2.29 -8.14 5.61
CA LYS A 68 2.21 -7.14 6.70
C LYS A 68 3.34 -6.13 6.63
N ALA A 69 4.57 -6.57 6.34
CA ALA A 69 5.72 -5.69 6.18
C ALA A 69 5.51 -4.74 5.00
N ARG A 70 5.00 -5.25 3.88
CA ARG A 70 4.70 -4.42 2.71
C ARG A 70 3.61 -3.40 3.00
N SER A 71 2.58 -3.79 3.73
CA SER A 71 1.51 -2.88 4.17
C SER A 71 2.07 -1.73 5.00
N GLU A 72 2.98 -2.01 5.93
CA GLU A 72 3.63 -0.97 6.74
C GLU A 72 4.43 0.01 5.89
N GLU A 73 5.22 -0.50 4.93
CA GLU A 73 6.00 0.36 4.01
C GLU A 73 5.10 1.28 3.20
N LEU A 74 4.01 0.74 2.66
CA LEU A 74 3.06 1.53 1.88
C LEU A 74 2.35 2.59 2.73
N MET A 75 2.01 2.24 3.96
CA MET A 75 1.39 3.17 4.91
C MET A 75 2.34 4.32 5.25
N GLU A 76 3.62 4.02 5.49
CA GLU A 76 4.64 5.04 5.74
C GLU A 76 4.79 5.99 4.55
N GLU A 77 4.81 5.43 3.33
CA GLU A 77 4.89 6.23 2.11
C GLU A 77 3.64 7.12 1.96
N TRP A 78 2.46 6.56 2.22
CA TRP A 78 1.21 7.29 2.18
C TRP A 78 1.20 8.46 3.18
N LEU A 79 1.64 8.21 4.40
CA LEU A 79 1.74 9.25 5.44
C LEU A 79 2.75 10.35 5.08
N ALA A 80 3.81 10.00 4.36
CA ALA A 80 4.85 10.95 3.96
C ALA A 80 4.44 11.87 2.81
N LEU A 81 3.31 11.58 2.13
CA LEU A 81 2.83 12.41 1.02
C LEU A 81 2.21 13.74 1.46
N ASP A 82 1.92 13.91 2.72
CA ASP A 82 1.36 15.18 3.26
C ASP A 82 2.44 16.19 3.66
#